data_3c705bb3815cb3e819017fa5f081aa98
#
_entry.id   3c705bb3815cb3e819017fa5f081aa98
#
_cell.length_a   1.000
_cell.length_b   1.000
_cell.length_c   1.000
_cell.angle_alpha   90.00
_cell.angle_beta   90.00
_cell.angle_gamma   90.00
#
_symmetry.space_group_name_H-M   'P 1'
#
loop_
_entity.id
_entity.type
_entity.pdbx_description
1 polymer ?
#
loop_
_entity_poly.entity_id
_entity_poly.type
_entity_poly.pdbx_seq_one_letter_code
_entity_poly.pdbx_strand_id
1 'polypeptide(L)'
;MIQINANLFARVAVAQSTEAVRYYLQGVCIQPHPRGEGVTLTATDGSILIAAHDPKADPATLPAAGIIVNLGKDGLKAAAKGETVTVDPSTGQARVDAAWISPATTIVDGAFPDWRRLLPSEPLAHTAASFDPDLLQRLGKAMSETPKSLGALRLRAVDASNAHLATIANNLPIFGIVMPMRTPEGGETLPAWL
;
A
#
# COMPACT_ATOMS: atom_id res chain seq x y z
N MET A 1 -0.41 13.28 -18.73
CA MET A 1 -1.00 13.35 -17.38
C MET A 1 -1.77 12.07 -17.13
N ILE A 2 -1.65 11.52 -15.93
CA ILE A 2 -2.40 10.35 -15.49
C ILE A 2 -3.41 10.74 -14.41
N GLN A 3 -4.62 10.20 -14.48
CA GLN A 3 -5.67 10.37 -13.47
C GLN A 3 -5.86 9.07 -12.71
N ILE A 4 -5.90 9.16 -11.38
CA ILE A 4 -5.93 8.03 -10.46
C ILE A 4 -7.02 8.26 -9.42
N ASN A 5 -7.67 7.20 -8.98
CA ASN A 5 -8.62 7.27 -7.88
C ASN A 5 -7.94 7.76 -6.59
N ALA A 6 -8.35 8.93 -6.10
CA ALA A 6 -7.72 9.59 -4.95
C ALA A 6 -7.87 8.78 -3.66
N ASN A 7 -9.01 8.13 -3.47
CA ASN A 7 -9.24 7.32 -2.27
C ASN A 7 -8.35 6.07 -2.26
N LEU A 8 -8.17 5.37 -3.39
CA LEU A 8 -7.22 4.25 -3.50
C LEU A 8 -5.79 4.72 -3.23
N PHE A 9 -5.38 5.87 -3.80
CA PHE A 9 -4.06 6.44 -3.56
C PHE A 9 -3.83 6.69 -2.06
N ALA A 10 -4.76 7.36 -1.37
CA ALA A 10 -4.65 7.67 0.05
C ALA A 10 -4.60 6.40 0.93
N ARG A 11 -5.34 5.36 0.56
CA ARG A 11 -5.33 4.06 1.27
C ARG A 11 -3.99 3.36 1.14
N VAL A 12 -3.44 3.31 -0.07
CA VAL A 12 -2.13 2.70 -0.34
C VAL A 12 -1.02 3.46 0.38
N ALA A 13 -1.08 4.81 0.40
CA ALA A 13 -0.09 5.66 1.05
C ALA A 13 0.05 5.43 2.57
N VAL A 14 -0.89 4.73 3.22
CA VAL A 14 -0.76 4.33 4.64
C VAL A 14 0.47 3.46 4.88
N ALA A 15 0.93 2.71 3.87
CA ALA A 15 2.11 1.85 3.96
C ALA A 15 3.43 2.55 3.60
N GLN A 16 3.43 3.81 3.16
CA GLN A 16 4.69 4.51 2.80
C GLN A 16 5.61 4.68 4.01
N SER A 17 6.92 4.64 3.75
CA SER A 17 7.95 4.88 4.77
C SER A 17 7.98 6.35 5.20
N THR A 18 8.35 6.58 6.45
CA THR A 18 8.69 7.90 6.98
C THR A 18 10.19 8.09 7.18
N GLU A 19 11.01 7.06 6.91
CA GLU A 19 12.46 7.08 7.09
C GLU A 19 13.15 7.86 5.98
N ALA A 20 13.94 8.87 6.34
CA ALA A 20 14.66 9.71 5.38
C ALA A 20 15.68 8.91 4.53
N VAL A 21 16.29 7.89 5.09
CA VAL A 21 17.30 7.05 4.40
C VAL A 21 16.65 6.24 3.27
N ARG A 22 15.38 5.84 3.43
CA ARG A 22 14.61 5.09 2.44
C ARG A 22 13.68 6.01 1.65
N TYR A 23 14.21 7.13 1.16
CA TYR A 23 13.44 8.16 0.47
C TYR A 23 12.60 7.62 -0.70
N TYR A 24 13.10 6.57 -1.41
CA TYR A 24 12.38 5.90 -2.50
C TYR A 24 11.16 5.08 -2.04
N LEU A 25 10.94 4.92 -0.74
CA LEU A 25 9.73 4.34 -0.15
C LEU A 25 8.78 5.40 0.45
N GLN A 26 9.13 6.68 0.38
CA GLN A 26 8.32 7.77 0.93
C GLN A 26 7.18 8.22 0.00
N GLY A 27 6.69 7.36 -0.86
CA GLY A 27 5.62 7.66 -1.79
C GLY A 27 4.88 6.42 -2.25
N VAL A 28 3.87 6.64 -3.08
CA VAL A 28 3.12 5.59 -3.76
C VAL A 28 3.74 5.37 -5.15
N CYS A 29 4.17 4.16 -5.42
CA CYS A 29 4.61 3.74 -6.74
C CYS A 29 3.39 3.47 -7.61
N ILE A 30 3.33 4.10 -8.78
CA ILE A 30 2.29 3.96 -9.79
C ILE A 30 2.92 3.28 -10.99
N GLN A 31 2.49 2.06 -11.29
CA GLN A 31 3.02 1.25 -12.39
C GLN A 31 1.90 0.83 -13.35
N PRO A 32 2.17 0.69 -14.66
CA PRO A 32 1.25 0.01 -15.55
C PRO A 32 0.87 -1.36 -14.99
N HIS A 33 -0.41 -1.70 -15.06
CA HIS A 33 -0.85 -3.02 -14.60
C HIS A 33 -0.35 -4.11 -15.57
N PRO A 34 0.21 -5.26 -15.09
CA PRO A 34 0.85 -6.26 -15.94
C PRO A 34 -0.07 -6.87 -17.01
N ARG A 35 -1.38 -6.84 -16.80
CA ARG A 35 -2.38 -7.35 -17.76
C ARG A 35 -2.86 -6.27 -18.75
N GLY A 36 -2.25 -5.08 -18.75
CA GLY A 36 -2.52 -4.03 -19.72
C GLY A 36 -3.70 -3.10 -19.39
N GLU A 37 -4.47 -3.37 -18.36
CA GLU A 37 -5.62 -2.54 -17.97
C GLU A 37 -5.34 -1.76 -16.68
N GLY A 38 -5.36 -0.43 -16.77
CA GLY A 38 -5.20 0.44 -15.60
C GLY A 38 -3.80 0.47 -15.03
N VAL A 39 -3.71 0.82 -13.76
CA VAL A 39 -2.46 0.93 -13.01
C VAL A 39 -2.50 0.17 -11.69
N THR A 40 -1.32 -0.21 -11.22
CA THR A 40 -1.12 -0.72 -9.85
C THR A 40 -0.53 0.40 -9.00
N LEU A 41 -1.14 0.69 -7.87
CA LEU A 41 -0.65 1.58 -6.82
C LEU A 41 -0.02 0.74 -5.73
N THR A 42 1.20 1.04 -5.31
CA THR A 42 1.89 0.25 -4.28
C THR A 42 2.70 1.16 -3.36
N ALA A 43 2.64 0.90 -2.07
CA ALA A 43 3.53 1.52 -1.07
C ALA A 43 4.00 0.48 -0.06
N THR A 44 5.18 0.71 0.53
CA THR A 44 5.76 -0.15 1.55
C THR A 44 6.73 0.66 2.42
N ASP A 45 6.89 0.25 3.67
CA ASP A 45 7.95 0.70 4.58
C ASP A 45 8.99 -0.40 4.87
N GLY A 46 8.83 -1.58 4.24
CA GLY A 46 9.67 -2.76 4.46
C GLY A 46 9.05 -3.77 5.43
N SER A 47 8.08 -3.38 6.26
CA SER A 47 7.37 -4.26 7.22
C SER A 47 5.96 -4.60 6.77
N ILE A 48 5.28 -3.64 6.15
CA ILE A 48 4.01 -3.86 5.43
C ILE A 48 4.12 -3.39 3.99
N LEU A 49 3.27 -3.93 3.15
CA LEU A 49 3.02 -3.46 1.80
C LEU A 49 1.50 -3.42 1.58
N ILE A 50 1.05 -2.39 0.88
CA ILE A 50 -0.32 -2.28 0.41
C ILE A 50 -0.28 -2.05 -1.09
N ALA A 51 -1.07 -2.83 -1.83
CA ALA A 51 -1.23 -2.68 -3.27
C ALA A 51 -2.71 -2.61 -3.64
N ALA A 52 -3.01 -1.75 -4.61
CA ALA A 52 -4.36 -1.59 -5.16
C ALA A 52 -4.31 -1.51 -6.68
N HIS A 53 -5.39 -1.94 -7.32
CA HIS A 53 -5.59 -1.83 -8.76
C HIS A 53 -6.62 -0.75 -9.08
N ASP A 54 -6.24 0.22 -9.91
CA ASP A 54 -7.15 1.21 -10.49
C ASP A 54 -7.34 0.91 -11.98
N PRO A 55 -8.41 0.21 -12.37
CA PRO A 55 -8.63 -0.20 -13.76
C PRO A 55 -9.03 0.96 -14.67
N LYS A 56 -9.38 2.13 -14.12
CA LYS A 56 -9.83 3.29 -14.90
C LYS A 56 -8.69 4.24 -15.27
N ALA A 57 -7.55 4.12 -14.61
CA ALA A 57 -6.40 4.97 -14.89
C ALA A 57 -5.71 4.57 -16.20
N ASP A 58 -5.42 5.53 -17.06
CA ASP A 58 -4.71 5.29 -18.32
C ASP A 58 -3.19 5.26 -18.10
N PRO A 59 -2.52 4.11 -18.30
CA PRO A 59 -1.08 4.00 -18.10
C PRO A 59 -0.23 4.57 -19.24
N ALA A 60 -0.81 5.08 -20.33
CA ALA A 60 -0.10 5.44 -21.57
C ALA A 60 1.07 6.43 -21.38
N THR A 61 1.03 7.26 -20.36
CA THR A 61 2.09 8.24 -20.06
C THR A 61 3.11 7.76 -19.01
N LEU A 62 2.96 6.55 -18.49
CA LEU A 62 3.86 6.00 -17.48
C LEU A 62 5.03 5.25 -18.11
N PRO A 63 6.25 5.37 -17.57
CA PRO A 63 7.32 4.45 -17.89
C PRO A 63 7.00 3.04 -17.37
N ALA A 64 7.57 2.02 -17.98
CA ALA A 64 7.35 0.62 -17.57
C ALA A 64 7.73 0.35 -16.09
N ALA A 65 8.77 1.02 -15.59
CA ALA A 65 9.18 0.97 -14.19
C ALA A 65 8.19 1.68 -13.24
N GLY A 66 7.27 2.50 -13.77
CA GLY A 66 6.38 3.35 -13.00
C GLY A 66 7.05 4.63 -12.51
N ILE A 67 6.33 5.36 -11.67
CA ILE A 67 6.78 6.57 -10.98
C ILE A 67 6.43 6.48 -9.50
N ILE A 68 7.23 7.11 -8.66
CA ILE A 68 6.95 7.20 -7.21
C ILE A 68 6.44 8.60 -6.91
N VAL A 69 5.25 8.72 -6.37
CA VAL A 69 4.60 10.02 -6.10
C VAL A 69 4.41 10.21 -4.61
N ASN A 70 4.95 11.31 -4.09
CA ASN A 70 4.74 11.74 -2.72
C ASN A 70 3.85 13.00 -2.71
N LEU A 71 2.63 12.90 -2.18
CA LEU A 71 1.70 14.02 -2.08
C LEU A 71 1.91 14.89 -0.83
N GLY A 72 2.79 14.47 0.08
CA GLY A 72 2.92 15.09 1.38
C GLY A 72 1.67 14.91 2.26
N LYS A 73 1.73 15.41 3.50
CA LYS A 73 0.64 15.20 4.48
C LYS A 73 -0.68 15.86 4.06
N ASP A 74 -0.62 17.07 3.53
CA ASP A 74 -1.84 17.80 3.16
C ASP A 74 -2.44 17.27 1.87
N GLY A 75 -1.61 16.86 0.90
CA GLY A 75 -2.06 16.17 -0.29
C GLY A 75 -2.75 14.84 0.02
N LEU A 76 -2.23 14.06 0.97
CA LEU A 76 -2.88 12.82 1.40
C LEU A 76 -4.22 13.06 2.11
N LYS A 77 -4.33 14.13 2.92
CA LYS A 77 -5.61 14.52 3.53
C LYS A 77 -6.64 14.94 2.48
N ALA A 78 -6.20 15.66 1.44
CA ALA A 78 -7.04 16.02 0.31
C ALA A 78 -7.46 14.78 -0.48
N ALA A 79 -6.52 13.88 -0.82
CA ALA A 79 -6.79 12.65 -1.55
C ALA A 79 -7.76 11.71 -0.82
N ALA A 80 -7.72 11.66 0.52
CA ALA A 80 -8.66 10.85 1.31
C ALA A 80 -10.12 11.32 1.19
N LYS A 81 -10.37 12.56 0.76
CA LYS A 81 -11.69 13.17 0.58
C LYS A 81 -12.01 13.47 -0.89
N GLY A 82 -11.01 13.43 -1.74
CA GLY A 82 -11.11 13.73 -3.16
C GLY A 82 -11.52 12.53 -4.01
N GLU A 83 -11.83 12.80 -5.26
CA GLU A 83 -12.20 11.77 -6.24
C GLU A 83 -11.00 11.37 -7.11
N THR A 84 -10.19 12.36 -7.54
CA THR A 84 -9.10 12.14 -8.50
C THR A 84 -7.79 12.80 -8.06
N VAL A 85 -6.70 12.05 -8.17
CA VAL A 85 -5.33 12.56 -8.18
C VAL A 85 -4.86 12.60 -9.63
N THR A 86 -4.49 13.78 -10.13
CA THR A 86 -3.88 13.93 -11.44
C THR A 86 -2.39 14.15 -11.27
N VAL A 87 -1.57 13.37 -11.95
CA VAL A 87 -0.11 13.48 -11.95
C VAL A 87 0.38 13.76 -13.37
N ASP A 88 1.29 14.72 -13.50
CA ASP A 88 2.02 14.96 -14.73
C ASP A 88 3.46 14.45 -14.58
N PRO A 89 3.79 13.31 -15.21
CA PRO A 89 5.14 12.75 -15.12
C PRO A 89 6.22 13.65 -15.72
N SER A 90 5.86 14.54 -16.65
CA SER A 90 6.82 15.42 -17.35
C SER A 90 7.26 16.61 -16.50
N THR A 91 6.35 17.14 -15.67
CA THR A 91 6.61 18.30 -14.81
C THR A 91 6.85 17.92 -13.34
N GLY A 92 6.55 16.68 -12.95
CA GLY A 92 6.60 16.23 -11.57
C GLY A 92 5.50 16.80 -10.69
N GLN A 93 4.48 17.44 -11.28
CA GLN A 93 3.38 18.06 -10.53
C GLN A 93 2.23 17.10 -10.33
N ALA A 94 1.56 17.24 -9.17
CA ALA A 94 0.32 16.54 -8.91
C ALA A 94 -0.73 17.50 -8.33
N ARG A 95 -2.00 17.15 -8.55
CA ARG A 95 -3.15 17.85 -7.96
C ARG A 95 -4.19 16.83 -7.50
N VAL A 96 -4.96 17.21 -6.49
CA VAL A 96 -6.16 16.46 -6.09
C VAL A 96 -7.36 17.27 -6.57
N ASP A 97 -8.21 16.65 -7.38
CA ASP A 97 -9.34 17.28 -8.09
C ASP A 97 -8.89 18.54 -8.85
N ALA A 98 -9.51 19.69 -8.56
CA ALA A 98 -9.16 20.98 -9.17
C ALA A 98 -8.12 21.78 -8.37
N ALA A 99 -7.78 21.36 -7.16
CA ALA A 99 -6.84 22.08 -6.30
C ALA A 99 -5.40 21.61 -6.54
N TRP A 100 -4.50 22.56 -6.85
CA TRP A 100 -3.07 22.27 -6.90
C TRP A 100 -2.55 21.97 -5.49
N ILE A 101 -1.82 20.85 -5.37
CA ILE A 101 -1.10 20.55 -4.14
C ILE A 101 0.21 21.32 -4.17
N SER A 102 0.54 21.96 -3.04
CA SER A 102 1.77 22.72 -2.82
C SER A 102 3.04 21.98 -3.26
N PRO A 103 4.16 22.67 -3.58
CA PRO A 103 5.39 22.10 -4.14
C PRO A 103 6.10 21.01 -3.35
N ALA A 104 5.55 20.61 -2.20
CA ALA A 104 5.98 19.40 -1.50
C ALA A 104 5.57 18.09 -2.20
N THR A 105 4.78 18.17 -3.26
CA THR A 105 4.44 17.00 -4.09
C THR A 105 5.53 16.79 -5.10
N THR A 106 6.19 15.67 -5.02
CA THR A 106 7.31 15.36 -5.90
C THR A 106 7.18 13.96 -6.47
N ILE A 107 7.59 13.82 -7.73
CA ILE A 107 8.04 12.53 -8.23
C ILE A 107 9.38 12.27 -7.56
N VAL A 108 9.43 11.19 -6.79
CA VAL A 108 10.64 10.77 -6.08
C VAL A 108 11.56 10.09 -7.08
N ASP A 109 12.76 10.62 -7.24
CA ASP A 109 13.81 9.99 -8.07
C ASP A 109 14.37 8.76 -7.31
N GLY A 110 13.99 7.57 -7.75
CA GLY A 110 14.40 6.32 -7.14
C GLY A 110 13.76 5.10 -7.80
N ALA A 111 14.35 3.94 -7.55
CA ALA A 111 13.80 2.66 -8.00
C ALA A 111 12.96 2.03 -6.89
N PHE A 112 11.67 1.83 -7.17
CA PHE A 112 10.79 1.10 -6.24
C PHE A 112 11.14 -0.40 -6.26
N PRO A 113 11.17 -1.09 -5.10
CA PRO A 113 11.50 -2.51 -5.04
C PRO A 113 10.54 -3.38 -5.86
N ASP A 114 11.05 -4.48 -6.40
CA ASP A 114 10.22 -5.50 -7.05
C ASP A 114 9.43 -6.30 -6.00
N TRP A 115 8.34 -5.71 -5.55
CA TRP A 115 7.48 -6.25 -4.51
C TRP A 115 6.71 -7.51 -4.94
N ARG A 116 6.60 -7.76 -6.26
CA ARG A 116 5.89 -8.94 -6.77
C ARG A 116 6.56 -10.25 -6.38
N ARG A 117 7.86 -10.20 -6.05
CA ARG A 117 8.61 -11.34 -5.50
C ARG A 117 8.13 -11.77 -4.11
N LEU A 118 7.41 -10.89 -3.40
CA LEU A 118 6.83 -11.21 -2.09
C LEU A 118 5.50 -11.95 -2.22
N LEU A 119 4.91 -11.98 -3.42
CA LEU A 119 3.67 -12.70 -3.65
C LEU A 119 3.95 -14.21 -3.62
N PRO A 120 3.25 -14.95 -2.77
CA PRO A 120 3.48 -16.38 -2.68
C PRO A 120 2.99 -17.08 -3.95
N SER A 121 3.81 -18.01 -4.44
CA SER A 121 3.50 -18.87 -5.61
C SER A 121 2.80 -20.18 -5.24
N GLU A 122 2.82 -20.54 -3.97
CA GLU A 122 2.32 -21.81 -3.43
C GLU A 122 0.92 -21.65 -2.81
N PRO A 123 0.18 -22.75 -2.61
CA PRO A 123 -1.06 -22.72 -1.88
C PRO A 123 -0.88 -22.12 -0.49
N LEU A 124 -1.72 -21.14 -0.16
CA LEU A 124 -1.65 -20.43 1.11
C LEU A 124 -2.41 -21.16 2.20
N ALA A 125 -1.81 -21.28 3.38
CA ALA A 125 -2.42 -21.81 4.58
C ALA A 125 -2.63 -20.72 5.64
N HIS A 126 -3.44 -21.00 6.65
CA HIS A 126 -3.44 -20.25 7.90
C HIS A 126 -2.31 -20.78 8.77
N THR A 127 -1.37 -19.92 9.11
CA THR A 127 -0.19 -20.26 9.91
C THR A 127 -0.23 -19.47 11.22
N ALA A 128 0.23 -20.09 12.30
CA ALA A 128 0.44 -19.39 13.57
C ALA A 128 1.67 -18.48 13.43
N ALA A 129 1.48 -17.18 13.54
CA ALA A 129 2.55 -16.20 13.49
C ALA A 129 2.20 -15.00 14.37
N SER A 130 3.24 -14.33 14.89
CA SER A 130 3.08 -13.10 15.66
C SER A 130 3.26 -11.90 14.78
N PHE A 131 2.48 -10.84 15.02
CA PHE A 131 2.54 -9.60 14.25
C PHE A 131 2.57 -8.40 15.18
N ASP A 132 3.20 -7.34 14.72
CA ASP A 132 3.09 -6.03 15.34
C ASP A 132 1.62 -5.53 15.20
N PRO A 133 0.93 -5.23 16.32
CA PRO A 133 -0.45 -4.75 16.29
C PRO A 133 -0.63 -3.47 15.47
N ASP A 134 0.37 -2.58 15.44
CA ASP A 134 0.30 -1.33 14.68
C ASP A 134 0.29 -1.59 13.17
N LEU A 135 1.03 -2.61 12.69
CA LEU A 135 1.00 -3.01 11.29
C LEU A 135 -0.38 -3.57 10.90
N LEU A 136 -0.99 -4.39 11.77
CA LEU A 136 -2.34 -4.91 11.54
C LEU A 136 -3.39 -3.80 11.54
N GLN A 137 -3.25 -2.81 12.43
CA GLN A 137 -4.13 -1.64 12.46
C GLN A 137 -4.03 -0.83 11.16
N ARG A 138 -2.81 -0.60 10.68
CA ARG A 138 -2.57 0.12 9.42
C ARG A 138 -3.19 -0.62 8.21
N LEU A 139 -3.02 -1.95 8.14
CA LEU A 139 -3.68 -2.78 7.13
C LEU A 139 -5.20 -2.67 7.20
N GLY A 140 -5.77 -2.85 8.39
CA GLY A 140 -7.22 -2.73 8.59
C GLY A 140 -7.75 -1.37 8.14
N LYS A 141 -7.08 -0.28 8.51
CA LYS A 141 -7.44 1.09 8.11
C LYS A 141 -7.40 1.31 6.60
N ALA A 142 -6.37 0.80 5.93
CA ALA A 142 -6.22 0.96 4.49
C ALA A 142 -7.22 0.13 3.69
N MET A 143 -7.51 -1.09 4.14
CA MET A 143 -8.26 -2.09 3.39
C MET A 143 -9.76 -2.09 3.71
N SER A 144 -10.21 -1.47 4.80
CA SER A 144 -11.65 -1.38 5.15
C SER A 144 -12.38 -0.35 4.31
N GLU A 145 -13.60 -0.66 3.85
CA GLU A 145 -14.43 0.30 3.10
C GLU A 145 -14.85 1.48 3.96
N THR A 146 -15.19 1.23 5.20
CA THR A 146 -15.52 2.27 6.19
C THR A 146 -14.85 1.97 7.52
N PRO A 147 -14.63 2.98 8.39
CA PRO A 147 -14.09 2.74 9.74
C PRO A 147 -14.93 1.81 10.62
N LYS A 148 -16.18 1.58 10.24
CA LYS A 148 -17.15 0.70 10.94
C LYS A 148 -17.35 -0.63 10.22
N SER A 149 -16.69 -0.86 9.10
CA SER A 149 -16.76 -2.12 8.38
C SER A 149 -16.09 -3.22 9.19
N LEU A 150 -16.86 -4.19 9.66
CA LEU A 150 -16.38 -5.38 10.36
C LEU A 150 -15.87 -6.44 9.38
N GLY A 151 -15.07 -6.05 8.40
CA GLY A 151 -14.41 -6.99 7.50
C GLY A 151 -13.37 -7.81 8.26
N ALA A 152 -13.45 -9.13 8.20
CA ALA A 152 -12.43 -9.99 8.79
C ALA A 152 -11.14 -9.89 7.97
N LEU A 153 -10.07 -9.43 8.60
CA LEU A 153 -8.73 -9.47 8.02
C LEU A 153 -8.25 -10.93 8.02
N ARG A 154 -8.00 -11.47 6.85
CA ARG A 154 -7.45 -12.83 6.68
C ARG A 154 -5.97 -12.73 6.36
N LEU A 155 -5.16 -13.44 7.15
CA LEU A 155 -3.72 -13.55 6.94
C LEU A 155 -3.40 -14.99 6.52
N ARG A 156 -2.69 -15.15 5.41
CA ARG A 156 -2.27 -16.45 4.90
C ARG A 156 -0.86 -16.38 4.34
N ALA A 157 -0.07 -17.41 4.58
CA ALA A 157 1.29 -17.53 4.07
C ALA A 157 1.63 -18.99 3.72
N VAL A 158 2.79 -19.22 3.16
CA VAL A 158 3.34 -20.57 2.94
C VAL A 158 3.70 -21.20 4.29
N ASP A 159 4.34 -20.44 5.18
CA ASP A 159 4.67 -20.83 6.54
C ASP A 159 4.67 -19.61 7.49
N ALA A 160 4.93 -19.84 8.77
CA ALA A 160 4.86 -18.81 9.82
C ALA A 160 5.94 -17.73 9.70
N SER A 161 7.05 -17.98 9.01
CA SER A 161 8.19 -17.08 8.89
C SER A 161 8.18 -16.23 7.62
N ASN A 162 7.36 -16.61 6.65
CA ASN A 162 7.24 -15.88 5.38
C ASN A 162 6.26 -14.69 5.46
N ALA A 163 6.34 -13.81 4.48
CA ALA A 163 5.41 -12.72 4.32
C ALA A 163 3.97 -13.23 4.21
N HIS A 164 3.05 -12.65 4.98
CA HIS A 164 1.64 -13.02 5.01
C HIS A 164 0.83 -12.12 4.07
N LEU A 165 0.11 -12.75 3.15
CA LEU A 165 -0.89 -12.07 2.34
C LEU A 165 -2.09 -11.71 3.20
N ALA A 166 -2.42 -10.42 3.24
CA ALA A 166 -3.55 -9.86 3.95
C ALA A 166 -4.69 -9.55 2.97
N THR A 167 -5.88 -10.07 3.23
CA THR A 167 -7.08 -9.82 2.44
C THR A 167 -8.27 -9.52 3.33
N ILE A 168 -9.21 -8.71 2.85
CA ILE A 168 -10.52 -8.49 3.47
C ILE A 168 -11.59 -8.84 2.43
N ALA A 169 -12.67 -9.48 2.86
CA ALA A 169 -13.81 -9.76 2.00
C ALA A 169 -14.64 -8.48 1.82
N ASN A 170 -14.27 -7.66 0.85
CA ASN A 170 -14.98 -6.46 0.42
C ASN A 170 -14.79 -6.26 -1.10
N ASN A 171 -15.39 -5.20 -1.65
CA ASN A 171 -15.33 -4.89 -3.07
C ASN A 171 -14.14 -3.98 -3.47
N LEU A 172 -13.25 -3.66 -2.54
CA LEU A 172 -12.08 -2.84 -2.85
C LEU A 172 -11.01 -3.68 -3.58
N PRO A 173 -10.46 -3.18 -4.68
CA PRO A 173 -9.38 -3.84 -5.42
C PRO A 173 -8.03 -3.64 -4.71
N ILE A 174 -7.94 -4.05 -3.44
CA ILE A 174 -6.81 -3.79 -2.55
C ILE A 174 -6.43 -5.04 -1.76
N PHE A 175 -5.15 -5.29 -1.61
CA PHE A 175 -4.61 -6.28 -0.70
C PHE A 175 -3.37 -5.74 0.04
N GLY A 176 -2.96 -6.43 1.09
CA GLY A 176 -1.74 -6.10 1.82
C GLY A 176 -0.81 -7.30 1.96
N ILE A 177 0.42 -7.02 2.34
CA ILE A 177 1.40 -8.00 2.81
C ILE A 177 1.93 -7.50 4.13
N VAL A 178 2.12 -8.40 5.10
CA VAL A 178 2.71 -8.08 6.41
C VAL A 178 3.79 -9.10 6.75
N MET A 179 4.91 -8.61 7.24
CA MET A 179 5.99 -9.44 7.74
C MET A 179 5.69 -9.88 9.16
N PRO A 180 5.84 -11.18 9.49
CA PRO A 180 5.70 -11.65 10.85
C PRO A 180 6.85 -11.16 11.72
N MET A 181 6.58 -11.02 13.02
CA MET A 181 7.61 -10.77 14.04
C MET A 181 8.24 -12.09 14.49
N ARG A 182 9.53 -12.08 14.73
CA ARG A 182 10.20 -13.15 15.46
C ARG A 182 9.87 -13.00 16.93
N THR A 183 9.17 -13.97 17.50
CA THR A 183 8.93 -14.05 18.95
C THR A 183 10.02 -14.90 19.59
N PRO A 184 10.51 -14.53 20.79
CA PRO A 184 11.39 -15.42 21.58
C PRO A 184 10.71 -16.74 21.86
N GLU A 185 11.45 -17.83 21.82
CA GLU A 185 10.93 -19.14 22.27
C GLU A 185 10.45 -19.05 23.72
N GLY A 186 9.25 -19.58 24.01
CA GLY A 186 8.67 -19.62 25.35
C GLY A 186 7.73 -18.46 25.71
N GLY A 187 7.38 -17.58 24.77
CA GLY A 187 6.50 -16.43 25.02
C GLY A 187 4.98 -16.73 25.09
N GLU A 188 4.56 -17.98 24.96
CA GLU A 188 3.13 -18.38 24.86
C GLU A 188 2.60 -19.01 26.15
N THR A 189 3.02 -18.55 27.30
CA THR A 189 2.39 -19.02 28.57
C THR A 189 1.18 -18.17 28.89
N LEU A 190 0.08 -18.86 29.26
CA LEU A 190 -1.06 -18.17 29.83
C LEU A 190 -0.62 -17.38 31.07
N PRO A 191 -1.20 -16.17 31.29
CA PRO A 191 -0.91 -15.39 32.46
C PRO A 191 -1.16 -16.20 33.75
N ALA A 192 -0.27 -16.07 34.73
CA ALA A 192 -0.35 -16.82 35.98
C ALA A 192 -1.62 -16.55 36.84
N TRP A 193 -2.40 -15.51 36.45
CA TRP A 193 -3.67 -15.16 37.08
C TRP A 193 -4.89 -15.85 36.45
N LEU A 194 -4.72 -16.57 35.34
CA LEU A 194 -5.75 -17.42 34.71
C LEU A 194 -5.72 -18.84 35.32
#